data_55c080c5913aaa933a027bae622e2c25
#
_entry.id   55c080c5913aaa933a027bae622e2c25
#
_cell.length_a   1.000
_cell.length_b   1.000
_cell.length_c   1.000
_cell.angle_alpha   90.00
_cell.angle_beta   90.00
_cell.angle_gamma   90.00
#
_symmetry.space_group_name_H-M   'P 1'
#
loop_
_entity.id
_entity.type
_entity.pdbx_description
1 polymer ?
#
loop_
_entity_poly.entity_id
_entity_poly.type
_entity_poly.pdbx_seq_one_letter_code
_entity_poly.pdbx_strand_id
1 'polypeptide(L)'
;MKIPKNFNTYCPVCKTHTPHVVERVKKGQASTLTRISRQKYRHTGIGNSGKFSKVPGGDKPTKRINLRYRCTKCKKAHIKPKCFRSGKFELVES
;
A
#
# COMPACT_ATOMS: atom_id res chain seq x y z
N MET A 1 13.55 9.53 -1.50
CA MET A 1 13.18 9.80 -0.11
C MET A 1 13.60 8.66 0.77
N LYS A 2 14.21 8.94 1.91
CA LYS A 2 14.68 7.94 2.86
C LYS A 2 13.98 8.14 4.19
N ILE A 3 13.51 7.06 4.78
CA ILE A 3 12.84 7.07 6.08
C ILE A 3 13.49 6.00 6.97
N PRO A 4 13.76 6.30 8.25
CA PRO A 4 14.31 5.29 9.17
C PRO A 4 13.34 4.12 9.36
N LYS A 5 13.89 2.93 9.51
CA LYS A 5 13.07 1.73 9.80
C LYS A 5 12.48 1.76 11.20
N ASN A 6 13.16 2.39 12.13
CA ASN A 6 12.74 2.44 13.52
C ASN A 6 12.74 3.88 14.01
N PHE A 7 11.66 4.29 14.64
CA PHE A 7 11.57 5.59 15.31
C PHE A 7 10.41 5.59 16.29
N ASN A 8 10.41 6.57 17.20
CA ASN A 8 9.34 6.71 18.16
C ASN A 8 8.17 7.46 17.55
N THR A 9 6.97 6.94 17.74
CA THR A 9 5.76 7.62 17.34
C THR A 9 4.60 7.21 18.26
N TYR A 10 3.51 7.96 18.20
CA TYR A 10 2.35 7.71 19.04
C TYR A 10 1.65 6.40 18.65
N CYS A 11 1.44 5.53 19.64
CA CYS A 11 0.65 4.32 19.47
C CYS A 11 -0.76 4.55 19.98
N PRO A 12 -1.80 4.43 19.14
CA PRO A 12 -3.17 4.64 19.58
C PRO A 12 -3.69 3.57 20.56
N VAL A 13 -3.10 2.39 20.55
CA VAL A 13 -3.46 1.31 21.47
C VAL A 13 -2.81 1.50 22.83
N CYS A 14 -1.50 1.79 22.85
CA CYS A 14 -0.76 2.06 24.08
C CYS A 14 -1.02 3.47 24.62
N LYS A 15 -1.54 4.36 23.77
CA LYS A 15 -1.82 5.78 24.09
C LYS A 15 -0.59 6.55 24.57
N THR A 16 0.58 6.13 24.16
CA THR A 16 1.85 6.81 24.44
C THR A 16 2.78 6.70 23.24
N HIS A 17 3.85 7.48 23.23
CA HIS A 17 4.91 7.35 22.25
C HIS A 17 5.76 6.12 22.58
N THR A 18 5.87 5.22 21.63
CA THR A 18 6.66 3.99 21.76
C THR A 18 7.49 3.78 20.50
N PRO A 19 8.58 2.99 20.58
CA PRO A 19 9.31 2.63 19.37
C PRO A 19 8.44 1.85 18.40
N HIS A 20 8.53 2.20 17.12
CA HIS A 20 7.77 1.54 16.07
C HIS A 20 8.71 1.07 14.98
N VAL A 21 8.34 -0.04 14.34
CA VAL A 21 9.01 -0.54 13.13
C VAL A 21 8.16 -0.15 11.94
N VAL A 22 8.80 0.44 10.92
CA VAL A 22 8.12 0.88 9.71
C VAL A 22 8.16 -0.25 8.69
N GLU A 23 7.01 -0.57 8.13
CA GLU A 23 6.89 -1.57 7.07
C GLU A 23 6.24 -0.92 5.85
N ARG A 24 6.78 -1.18 4.66
CA ARG A 24 6.15 -0.74 3.42
C ARG A 24 5.10 -1.77 2.99
N VAL A 25 3.88 -1.30 2.79
CA VAL A 25 2.77 -2.16 2.37
C VAL A 25 2.59 -2.03 0.87
N LYS A 26 2.63 -3.15 0.17
CA LYS A 26 2.35 -3.20 -1.26
C LYS A 26 0.86 -3.41 -1.49
N LYS A 27 0.39 -2.96 -2.65
CA LYS A 27 -0.99 -3.20 -3.05
C LYS A 27 -1.27 -4.70 -3.17
N GLY A 28 -2.31 -5.15 -2.50
CA GLY A 28 -2.75 -6.53 -2.61
C GLY A 28 -3.43 -6.81 -3.94
N GLN A 29 -3.47 -8.08 -4.31
CA GLN A 29 -4.20 -8.51 -5.50
C GLN A 29 -5.70 -8.44 -5.24
N ALA A 30 -6.46 -7.95 -6.23
CA ALA A 30 -7.91 -7.90 -6.13
C ALA A 30 -8.50 -9.30 -6.10
N SER A 31 -9.56 -9.48 -5.31
CA SER A 31 -10.26 -10.75 -5.24
C SER A 31 -10.88 -11.10 -6.59
N THR A 32 -10.75 -12.35 -7.00
CA THR A 32 -11.39 -12.86 -8.22
C THR A 32 -12.90 -13.06 -8.05
N LEU A 33 -13.41 -12.95 -6.84
CA LEU A 33 -14.84 -13.07 -6.54
C LEU A 33 -15.59 -11.75 -6.68
N THR A 34 -14.89 -10.63 -6.89
CA THR A 34 -15.53 -9.35 -7.09
C THR A 34 -16.26 -9.31 -8.44
N ARG A 35 -17.29 -8.47 -8.52
CA ARG A 35 -18.07 -8.32 -9.76
C ARG A 35 -17.18 -7.93 -10.95
N ILE A 36 -16.26 -7.00 -10.75
CA ILE A 36 -15.35 -6.53 -11.81
C ILE A 36 -14.46 -7.66 -12.30
N SER A 37 -13.89 -8.45 -11.41
CA SER A 37 -13.02 -9.57 -11.78
C SER A 37 -13.79 -10.64 -12.55
N ARG A 38 -15.01 -10.95 -12.12
CA ARG A 38 -15.87 -11.91 -12.83
C ARG A 38 -16.26 -11.42 -14.23
N GLN A 39 -16.57 -10.12 -14.34
CA GLN A 39 -16.91 -9.52 -15.62
C GLN A 39 -15.73 -9.56 -16.58
N LYS A 40 -14.53 -9.26 -16.12
CA LYS A 40 -13.30 -9.36 -16.91
C LYS A 40 -13.10 -10.78 -17.46
N TYR A 41 -13.30 -11.76 -16.62
CA TYR A 41 -13.16 -13.16 -17.01
C TYR A 41 -14.18 -13.56 -18.09
N ARG A 42 -15.44 -13.10 -17.95
CA ARG A 42 -16.51 -13.40 -18.91
C ARG A 42 -16.28 -12.72 -20.27
N HIS A 43 -15.53 -11.62 -20.30
CA HIS A 43 -15.26 -10.88 -21.53
C HIS A 43 -13.96 -11.30 -22.20
N THR A 44 -13.38 -12.43 -21.78
CA THR A 44 -12.23 -13.01 -22.49
C THR A 44 -12.75 -13.75 -23.72
N GLY A 45 -12.33 -13.30 -24.88
CA GLY A 45 -12.76 -13.91 -26.13
C GLY A 45 -12.42 -13.05 -27.33
N ILE A 46 -12.88 -13.50 -28.49
CA ILE A 46 -12.70 -12.78 -29.74
C ILE A 46 -13.72 -11.65 -29.79
N GLY A 47 -13.29 -10.46 -30.18
CA GLY A 47 -14.15 -9.31 -30.32
C GLY A 47 -13.83 -8.18 -29.34
N ASN A 48 -14.77 -7.22 -29.23
CA ASN A 48 -14.60 -6.07 -28.38
C ASN A 48 -14.82 -6.43 -26.90
N SER A 49 -13.78 -6.25 -26.11
CA SER A 49 -13.82 -6.54 -24.66
C SER A 49 -14.25 -5.32 -23.82
N GLY A 50 -14.66 -4.22 -24.46
CA GLY A 50 -15.10 -3.01 -23.76
C GLY A 50 -14.00 -2.42 -22.88
N LYS A 51 -14.33 -2.17 -21.63
CA LYS A 51 -13.35 -1.57 -20.68
C LYS A 51 -12.15 -2.48 -20.36
N PHE A 52 -12.22 -3.76 -20.69
CA PHE A 52 -11.13 -4.71 -20.47
C PHE A 52 -10.21 -4.86 -21.69
N SER A 53 -10.51 -4.18 -22.78
CA SER A 53 -9.68 -4.20 -23.98
C SER A 53 -8.45 -3.32 -23.89
N LYS A 54 -8.42 -2.39 -22.93
CA LYS A 54 -7.30 -1.46 -22.77
C LYS A 54 -6.12 -2.16 -22.13
N VAL A 55 -4.94 -1.95 -22.73
CA VAL A 55 -3.69 -2.43 -22.14
C VAL A 55 -3.41 -1.62 -20.87
N PRO A 56 -3.08 -2.28 -19.74
CA PRO A 56 -2.67 -1.56 -18.53
C PRO A 56 -1.45 -0.70 -18.83
N GLY A 57 -1.56 0.59 -18.59
CA GLY A 57 -0.49 1.53 -18.85
C GLY A 57 -0.80 2.87 -18.20
N GLY A 58 0.12 3.83 -18.36
CA GLY A 58 -0.08 5.16 -17.85
C GLY A 58 0.11 5.31 -16.36
N ASP A 59 1.03 4.57 -15.76
CA ASP A 59 1.41 4.75 -14.37
C ASP A 59 2.03 6.13 -14.15
N LYS A 60 1.70 6.75 -13.03
CA LYS A 60 2.33 8.01 -12.65
C LYS A 60 3.80 7.78 -12.29
N PRO A 61 4.69 8.75 -12.58
CA PRO A 61 6.10 8.63 -12.23
C PRO A 61 6.33 8.56 -10.72
N THR A 62 5.45 9.17 -9.93
CA THR A 62 5.51 9.11 -8.48
C THR A 62 4.43 8.16 -7.96
N LYS A 63 4.79 7.35 -6.98
CA LYS A 63 3.87 6.40 -6.36
C LYS A 63 3.51 6.85 -4.96
N ARG A 64 2.26 6.66 -4.59
CA ARG A 64 1.78 6.91 -3.24
C ARG A 64 2.32 5.83 -2.31
N ILE A 65 3.09 6.25 -1.30
CA ILE A 65 3.77 5.32 -0.41
C ILE A 65 2.85 5.00 0.76
N ASN A 66 2.56 3.71 0.93
CA ASN A 66 1.80 3.21 2.08
C ASN A 66 2.77 2.61 3.08
N LEU A 67 2.77 3.15 4.27
CA LEU A 67 3.59 2.68 5.37
C LEU A 67 2.71 2.21 6.52
N ARG A 68 3.12 1.12 7.13
CA ARG A 68 2.49 0.58 8.32
C ARG A 68 3.46 0.69 9.46
N TYR A 69 3.00 1.23 10.57
CA TYR A 69 3.80 1.45 11.76
C TYR A 69 3.41 0.43 12.81
N ARG A 70 4.33 -0.48 13.12
CA ARG A 70 4.08 -1.55 14.09
C ARG A 70 4.72 -1.21 15.43
N CYS A 71 3.90 -1.12 16.47
CA CYS A 71 4.37 -0.89 17.83
C CYS A 71 5.15 -2.11 18.34
N THR A 72 6.28 -1.86 19.00
CA THR A 72 7.07 -2.96 19.59
C THR A 72 6.49 -3.47 20.89
N LYS A 73 5.67 -2.68 21.58
CA LYS A 73 5.07 -3.08 22.87
C LYS A 73 3.80 -3.90 22.69
N CYS A 74 2.81 -3.37 21.99
CA CYS A 74 1.54 -4.06 21.79
C CYS A 74 1.53 -4.93 20.52
N LYS A 75 2.52 -4.79 19.65
CA LYS A 75 2.67 -5.53 18.39
C LYS A 75 1.54 -5.29 17.40
N LYS A 76 0.75 -4.26 17.62
CA LYS A 76 -0.29 -3.85 16.68
C LYS A 76 0.25 -2.81 15.73
N ALA A 77 -0.17 -2.89 14.48
CA ALA A 77 0.23 -1.96 13.45
C ALA A 77 -0.90 -0.96 13.16
N HIS A 78 -0.53 0.27 12.82
CA HIS A 78 -1.46 1.30 12.40
C HIS A 78 -0.89 2.08 11.23
N ILE A 79 -1.73 2.83 10.55
CA ILE A 79 -1.32 3.70 9.46
C ILE A 79 -1.68 5.13 9.82
N LYS A 80 -0.94 6.07 9.24
CA LYS A 80 -1.24 7.50 9.40
C LYS A 80 -2.24 7.93 8.32
N PRO A 81 -3.13 8.89 8.61
CA PRO A 81 -4.16 9.30 7.64
C PRO A 81 -3.58 10.01 6.41
N LYS A 82 -2.41 10.62 6.53
CA LYS A 82 -1.76 11.31 5.42
C LYS A 82 -0.64 10.44 4.86
N CYS A 83 -0.61 10.31 3.56
CA CYS A 83 0.48 9.67 2.85
C CYS A 83 1.04 10.64 1.80
N PHE A 84 2.18 10.30 1.25
CA PHE A 84 2.91 11.17 0.34
C PHE A 84 3.28 10.38 -0.92
N ARG A 85 3.61 11.11 -1.98
CA ARG A 85 4.09 10.55 -3.24
C ARG A 85 5.59 10.69 -3.32
N SER A 86 6.27 9.66 -3.82
CA SER A 86 7.70 9.70 -4.02
C SER A 86 8.08 8.90 -5.26
N GLY A 87 9.01 9.42 -6.05
CA GLY A 87 9.57 8.69 -7.18
C GLY A 87 10.50 7.58 -6.72
N LYS A 88 11.25 7.82 -5.65
CA LYS A 88 12.15 6.84 -5.06
C LYS A 88 11.94 6.82 -3.55
N PHE A 89 11.78 5.63 -3.00
CA PHE A 89 11.56 5.46 -1.57
C PHE A 89 12.44 4.33 -1.04
N GLU A 90 13.12 4.58 0.07
CA GLU A 90 13.98 3.61 0.73
C GLU A 90 13.78 3.67 2.24
N LEU A 91 13.74 2.51 2.88
CA LEU A 91 13.83 2.38 4.32
C LEU A 91 15.30 2.17 4.70
N VAL A 92 15.82 3.06 5.52
CA VAL A 92 17.22 3.00 5.96
C VAL A 92 17.29 2.67 7.44
N GLU A 93 18.38 2.05 7.84
CA GLU A 93 18.62 1.81 9.25
C GLU A 93 18.99 3.13 9.92
N SER A 94 18.41 3.35 11.08
CA SER A 94 18.66 4.54 11.89
C SER A 94 19.94 4.40 12.69
#